data_67d5eeae9c5e3b307f81dc985bfb92ce
#
_entry.id   67d5eeae9c5e3b307f81dc985bfb92ce
#
_cell.length_a   1.000
_cell.length_b   1.000
_cell.length_c   1.000
_cell.angle_alpha   90.00
_cell.angle_beta   90.00
_cell.angle_gamma   90.00
#
_symmetry.space_group_name_H-M   'P 1'
#
loop_
_entity.id
_entity.type
_entity.pdbx_description
1 polymer ?
#
loop_
_entity_poly.entity_id
_entity_poly.type
_entity_poly.pdbx_seq_one_letter_code
_entity_poly.pdbx_strand_id
1 'polypeptide(L)'
;MERPLARGGPARTVVYAVCANGTSPGFEFYRDELNDTEKAQMLRLFNKIGESGRIANKEQFKRIEGTEFFEFKNFQIRMPCYFLAGRLVVITHGFRKKGDRIPPSEIDRATRAKQEDVARSQNRRES
;
A
#
# COMPACT_ATOMS: atom_id res chain seq x y z
N MET A 1 -17.46 4.97 -2.25
CA MET A 1 -16.66 3.94 -2.93
C MET A 1 -15.80 3.20 -1.92
N GLU A 2 -15.82 1.90 -1.97
CA GLU A 2 -15.02 1.09 -1.07
C GLU A 2 -13.58 0.98 -1.56
N ARG A 3 -12.67 0.70 -0.63
CA ARG A 3 -11.27 0.48 -0.99
C ARG A 3 -11.16 -0.79 -1.84
N PRO A 4 -10.48 -0.74 -3.00
CA PRO A 4 -10.24 -1.95 -3.77
C PRO A 4 -9.46 -2.98 -2.96
N LEU A 5 -9.84 -4.25 -3.07
CA LEU A 5 -9.18 -5.34 -2.35
C LEU A 5 -7.94 -5.80 -3.10
N ALA A 6 -6.80 -5.86 -2.40
CA ALA A 6 -5.60 -6.49 -2.94
C ALA A 6 -5.53 -7.95 -2.51
N ARG A 7 -5.78 -8.23 -1.23
CA ARG A 7 -5.80 -9.61 -0.73
C ARG A 7 -6.49 -9.68 0.63
N GLY A 8 -7.51 -10.53 0.75
CA GLY A 8 -8.11 -10.88 2.04
C GLY A 8 -7.42 -12.10 2.60
N GLY A 9 -7.03 -12.04 3.87
CA GLY A 9 -6.40 -13.17 4.55
C GLY A 9 -6.86 -13.29 6.00
N PRO A 10 -6.56 -14.42 6.66
CA PRO A 10 -7.01 -14.64 8.03
C PRO A 10 -6.35 -13.72 9.05
N ALA A 11 -5.12 -13.29 8.79
CA ALA A 11 -4.40 -12.43 9.72
C ALA A 11 -4.58 -10.95 9.40
N ARG A 12 -4.56 -10.57 8.11
CA ARG A 12 -4.72 -9.18 7.67
C ARG A 12 -5.40 -9.12 6.32
N THR A 13 -6.05 -7.98 6.06
CA THR A 13 -6.64 -7.70 4.76
C THR A 13 -5.89 -6.54 4.14
N VAL A 14 -5.39 -6.73 2.92
CA VAL A 14 -4.64 -5.71 2.18
C VAL A 14 -5.58 -5.04 1.19
N VAL A 15 -5.68 -3.73 1.29
CA VAL A 15 -6.55 -2.92 0.42
C VAL A 15 -5.77 -1.73 -0.12
N TYR A 16 -6.35 -1.04 -1.10
CA TYR A 16 -5.74 0.16 -1.67
C TYR A 16 -6.49 1.40 -1.20
N ALA A 17 -5.75 2.45 -0.86
CA ALA A 17 -6.32 3.74 -0.48
C ALA A 17 -7.12 4.33 -1.65
N VAL A 18 -8.19 5.06 -1.32
CA VAL A 18 -8.99 5.81 -2.29
C VAL A 18 -8.88 7.28 -1.95
N CYS A 19 -8.46 8.09 -2.91
CA CYS A 19 -8.27 9.51 -2.75
C CYS A 19 -9.59 10.28 -2.84
N ALA A 20 -9.54 11.58 -2.51
CA ALA A 20 -10.74 12.42 -2.46
C ALA A 20 -11.50 12.45 -3.78
N ASN A 21 -10.77 12.39 -4.91
CA ASN A 21 -11.38 12.40 -6.25
C ASN A 21 -11.87 11.03 -6.72
N GLY A 22 -11.82 10.01 -5.84
CA GLY A 22 -12.28 8.66 -6.18
C GLY A 22 -11.23 7.78 -6.84
N THR A 23 -10.03 8.29 -7.13
CA THR A 23 -8.96 7.47 -7.72
C THR A 23 -8.27 6.63 -6.66
N SER A 24 -7.65 5.53 -7.08
CA SER A 24 -6.91 4.63 -6.22
C SER A 24 -5.52 4.39 -6.83
N PRO A 25 -4.54 5.27 -6.50
CA PRO A 25 -3.24 5.22 -7.16
C PRO A 25 -2.49 3.89 -7.02
N GLY A 26 -2.61 3.23 -5.87
CA GLY A 26 -1.96 1.93 -5.67
C GLY A 26 -2.56 0.85 -6.56
N PHE A 27 -3.90 0.83 -6.65
CA PHE A 27 -4.61 -0.11 -7.52
C PHE A 27 -4.24 0.13 -8.99
N GLU A 28 -4.26 1.40 -9.41
CA GLU A 28 -3.93 1.76 -10.80
C GLU A 28 -2.49 1.41 -11.14
N PHE A 29 -1.56 1.64 -10.22
CA PHE A 29 -0.15 1.27 -10.40
C PHE A 29 -0.01 -0.24 -10.59
N TYR A 30 -0.64 -1.04 -9.73
CA TYR A 30 -0.59 -2.49 -9.83
C TYR A 30 -1.17 -2.98 -11.16
N ARG A 31 -2.32 -2.46 -11.54
CA ARG A 31 -3.03 -2.88 -12.76
C ARG A 31 -2.29 -2.48 -14.03
N ASP A 32 -1.82 -1.22 -14.09
CA ASP A 32 -1.36 -0.62 -15.34
C ASP A 32 0.16 -0.56 -15.52
N GLU A 33 0.92 -0.48 -14.41
CA GLU A 33 2.36 -0.25 -14.47
C GLU A 33 3.20 -1.51 -14.26
N LEU A 34 2.64 -2.56 -13.69
CA LEU A 34 3.36 -3.80 -13.43
C LEU A 34 3.09 -4.81 -14.55
N ASN A 35 4.14 -5.52 -14.98
CA ASN A 35 3.95 -6.65 -15.90
C ASN A 35 3.46 -7.87 -15.10
N ASP A 36 3.14 -8.98 -15.81
CA ASP A 36 2.55 -10.16 -15.18
C ASP A 36 3.46 -10.79 -14.12
N THR A 37 4.77 -10.83 -14.38
CA THR A 37 5.74 -11.37 -13.43
C THR A 37 5.80 -10.51 -12.17
N GLU A 38 5.84 -9.19 -12.34
CA GLU A 38 5.87 -8.25 -11.22
C GLU A 38 4.59 -8.32 -10.39
N LYS A 39 3.44 -8.44 -11.06
CA LYS A 39 2.16 -8.61 -10.36
C LYS A 39 2.16 -9.87 -9.50
N ALA A 40 2.63 -10.98 -10.06
CA ALA A 40 2.69 -12.25 -9.33
C ALA A 40 3.63 -12.17 -8.12
N GLN A 41 4.77 -11.53 -8.29
CA GLN A 41 5.74 -11.36 -7.21
C GLN A 41 5.19 -10.48 -6.10
N MET A 42 4.55 -9.37 -6.45
CA MET A 42 3.96 -8.47 -5.47
C MET A 42 2.77 -9.13 -4.76
N LEU A 43 1.95 -9.86 -5.50
CA LEU A 43 0.81 -10.58 -4.92
C LEU A 43 1.29 -11.62 -3.89
N ARG A 44 2.44 -12.24 -4.13
CA ARG A 44 3.02 -13.17 -3.16
C ARG A 44 3.30 -12.48 -1.81
N LEU A 45 3.78 -11.22 -1.86
CA LEU A 45 4.01 -10.46 -0.63
C LEU A 45 2.69 -10.11 0.07
N PHE A 46 1.68 -9.73 -0.69
CA PHE A 46 0.35 -9.47 -0.13
C PHE A 46 -0.21 -10.73 0.53
N ASN A 47 -0.03 -11.89 -0.10
CA ASN A 47 -0.47 -13.18 0.46
C ASN A 47 0.25 -13.46 1.78
N LYS A 48 1.55 -13.23 1.84
CA LYS A 48 2.32 -13.46 3.07
C LYS A 48 1.79 -12.65 4.24
N ILE A 49 1.57 -11.36 4.04
CA ILE A 49 1.10 -10.51 5.13
C ILE A 49 -0.36 -10.81 5.48
N GLY A 50 -1.16 -11.19 4.48
CA GLY A 50 -2.55 -11.59 4.69
C GLY A 50 -2.66 -12.86 5.52
N GLU A 51 -1.83 -13.86 5.23
CA GLU A 51 -1.86 -15.15 5.90
C GLU A 51 -1.27 -15.11 7.31
N SER A 52 -0.09 -14.51 7.48
CA SER A 52 0.66 -14.55 8.74
C SER A 52 0.65 -13.25 9.52
N GLY A 53 0.21 -12.15 8.93
CA GLY A 53 0.15 -10.84 9.57
C GLY A 53 1.44 -10.05 9.52
N ARG A 54 2.53 -10.66 9.01
CA ARG A 54 3.84 -10.00 8.97
C ARG A 54 4.73 -10.61 7.90
N ILE A 55 5.73 -9.82 7.50
CA ILE A 55 6.82 -10.29 6.64
C ILE A 55 8.12 -9.89 7.35
N ALA A 56 8.88 -10.89 7.79
CA ALA A 56 10.11 -10.65 8.56
C ALA A 56 11.28 -10.19 7.69
N ASN A 57 11.29 -10.58 6.41
CA ASN A 57 12.38 -10.26 5.50
C ASN A 57 12.35 -8.77 5.11
N LYS A 58 13.33 -8.00 5.58
CA LYS A 58 13.41 -6.55 5.33
C LYS A 58 13.69 -6.20 3.87
N GLU A 59 14.12 -7.16 3.07
CA GLU A 59 14.25 -6.97 1.62
C GLU A 59 12.89 -6.98 0.91
N GLN A 60 11.85 -7.45 1.59
CA GLN A 60 10.51 -7.57 1.05
C GLN A 60 9.51 -6.61 1.70
N PHE A 61 9.75 -6.26 2.97
CA PHE A 61 8.83 -5.41 3.71
C PHE A 61 9.57 -4.75 4.87
N LYS A 62 9.53 -3.42 4.95
CA LYS A 62 10.14 -2.72 6.06
C LYS A 62 9.49 -1.36 6.27
N ARG A 63 9.73 -0.80 7.46
CA ARG A 63 9.31 0.57 7.76
C ARG A 63 10.16 1.55 6.97
N ILE A 64 9.53 2.59 6.43
CA ILE A 64 10.25 3.70 5.80
C ILE A 64 10.75 4.58 6.94
N GLU A 65 12.07 4.67 7.07
CA GLU A 65 12.73 5.35 8.17
C GLU A 65 12.23 6.79 8.33
N GLY A 66 11.94 7.19 9.58
CA GLY A 66 11.48 8.53 9.89
C GLY A 66 10.00 8.78 9.58
N THR A 67 9.24 7.73 9.22
CA THR A 67 7.82 7.86 8.89
C THR A 67 7.00 6.82 9.62
N GLU A 68 5.67 6.93 9.51
CA GLU A 68 4.75 5.91 10.00
C GLU A 68 4.46 4.83 8.97
N PHE A 69 4.97 5.00 7.73
CA PHE A 69 4.70 4.09 6.63
C PHE A 69 5.64 2.90 6.61
N PHE A 70 5.13 1.79 6.10
CA PHE A 70 5.91 0.63 5.71
C PHE A 70 5.88 0.55 4.19
N GLU A 71 6.72 -0.29 3.59
CA GLU A 71 6.71 -0.49 2.15
C GLU A 71 6.87 -1.96 1.79
N PHE A 72 6.05 -2.41 0.83
CA PHE A 72 6.30 -3.66 0.13
C PHE A 72 7.40 -3.40 -0.88
N LYS A 73 8.37 -4.30 -0.97
CA LYS A 73 9.55 -4.13 -1.83
C LYS A 73 9.72 -5.35 -2.73
N ASN A 74 9.89 -5.10 -4.02
CA ASN A 74 10.22 -6.14 -4.98
C ASN A 74 11.13 -5.53 -6.04
N PHE A 75 12.44 -5.79 -5.95
CA PHE A 75 13.45 -5.14 -6.80
C PHE A 75 13.33 -3.62 -6.67
N GLN A 76 13.04 -2.92 -7.75
CA GLN A 76 12.90 -1.46 -7.72
C GLN A 76 11.48 -0.99 -7.41
N ILE A 77 10.53 -1.92 -7.35
CA ILE A 77 9.13 -1.58 -7.06
C ILE A 77 8.96 -1.32 -5.56
N ARG A 78 8.27 -0.22 -5.23
CA ARG A 78 7.93 0.13 -3.86
C ARG A 78 6.45 0.47 -3.77
N MET A 79 5.77 -0.11 -2.78
CA MET A 79 4.35 0.18 -2.53
C MET A 79 4.19 0.53 -1.05
N PRO A 80 4.21 1.82 -0.71
CA PRO A 80 4.04 2.25 0.68
C PRO A 80 2.65 1.91 1.21
N CYS A 81 2.58 1.65 2.51
CA CYS A 81 1.32 1.30 3.16
C CYS A 81 1.32 1.77 4.61
N TYR A 82 0.13 1.73 5.22
CA TYR A 82 -0.03 1.98 6.65
C TYR A 82 -1.07 1.02 7.22
N PHE A 83 -1.06 0.87 8.53
CA PHE A 83 -1.96 -0.05 9.21
C PHE A 83 -3.15 0.70 9.81
N LEU A 84 -4.33 0.12 9.68
CA LEU A 84 -5.55 0.62 10.31
C LEU A 84 -6.18 -0.45 11.19
N ALA A 85 -7.05 -0.03 12.11
CA ALA A 85 -7.83 -0.93 12.94
C ALA A 85 -8.62 -1.90 12.05
N GLY A 86 -8.93 -3.09 12.59
CA GLY A 86 -9.61 -4.14 11.81
C GLY A 86 -8.64 -4.96 10.98
N ARG A 87 -7.37 -4.94 11.34
CA ARG A 87 -6.32 -5.72 10.66
C ARG A 87 -6.12 -5.31 9.20
N LEU A 88 -6.38 -4.04 8.89
CA LEU A 88 -6.22 -3.52 7.53
C LEU A 88 -4.79 -3.06 7.27
N VAL A 89 -4.28 -3.39 6.09
CA VAL A 89 -3.06 -2.82 5.52
C VAL A 89 -3.51 -2.02 4.30
N VAL A 90 -3.27 -0.72 4.31
CA VAL A 90 -3.77 0.17 3.25
C VAL A 90 -2.59 0.67 2.42
N ILE A 91 -2.55 0.26 1.15
CA ILE A 91 -1.50 0.66 0.21
C ILE A 91 -1.83 2.05 -0.33
N THR A 92 -0.90 3.00 -0.19
CA THR A 92 -1.13 4.38 -0.61
C THR A 92 -0.95 4.58 -2.12
N HIS A 93 0.12 4.06 -2.68
CA HIS A 93 0.44 4.18 -4.11
C HIS A 93 1.56 3.23 -4.46
N GLY A 94 2.10 3.33 -5.66
CA GLY A 94 3.26 2.55 -6.07
C GLY A 94 4.19 3.40 -6.91
N PHE A 95 5.47 3.06 -6.91
CA PHE A 95 6.45 3.73 -7.75
C PHE A 95 7.67 2.83 -7.96
N ARG A 96 8.51 3.20 -8.92
CA ARG A 96 9.78 2.52 -9.17
C ARG A 96 10.91 3.40 -8.62
N LYS A 97 11.68 2.83 -7.69
CA LYS A 97 12.79 3.53 -7.05
C LYS A 97 13.96 3.60 -8.01
N LYS A 98 14.55 4.80 -8.15
CA LYS A 98 15.64 5.04 -9.09
C LYS A 98 16.99 5.28 -8.43
N GLY A 99 17.08 5.27 -7.12
CA GLY A 99 18.32 5.52 -6.40
C GLY A 99 18.32 4.83 -5.06
N ASP A 100 19.27 5.20 -4.19
CA ASP A 100 19.41 4.55 -2.89
C ASP A 100 18.38 5.03 -1.88
N ARG A 101 17.80 6.21 -2.09
CA ARG A 101 16.85 6.80 -1.15
C ARG A 101 15.48 6.94 -1.79
N ILE A 102 14.46 6.88 -0.94
CA ILE A 102 13.10 7.20 -1.35
C ILE A 102 13.00 8.73 -1.45
N PRO A 103 12.63 9.28 -2.61
CA PRO A 103 12.46 10.72 -2.73
C PRO A 103 11.43 11.26 -1.75
N PRO A 104 11.68 12.43 -1.12
CA PRO A 104 10.68 13.02 -0.22
C PRO A 104 9.30 13.21 -0.86
N SER A 105 9.24 13.45 -2.18
CA SER A 105 7.97 13.57 -2.90
C SER A 105 7.12 12.30 -2.79
N GLU A 106 7.73 11.13 -2.71
CA GLU A 106 6.97 9.89 -2.57
C GLU A 106 6.40 9.73 -1.16
N ILE A 107 7.10 10.23 -0.16
CA ILE A 107 6.57 10.26 1.21
C ILE A 107 5.41 11.25 1.29
N ASP A 108 5.51 12.39 0.61
CA ASP A 108 4.43 13.37 0.55
C ASP A 108 3.19 12.78 -0.14
N ARG A 109 3.38 12.00 -1.20
CA ARG A 109 2.28 11.29 -1.88
C ARG A 109 1.60 10.32 -0.94
N ALA A 110 2.36 9.54 -0.19
CA ALA A 110 1.80 8.58 0.78
C ALA A 110 1.00 9.32 1.86
N THR A 111 1.54 10.40 2.37
CA THR A 111 0.87 11.21 3.41
C THR A 111 -0.45 11.77 2.89
N ARG A 112 -0.44 12.33 1.69
CA ARG A 112 -1.66 12.88 1.08
C ARG A 112 -2.70 11.78 0.86
N ALA A 113 -2.28 10.64 0.29
CA ALA A 113 -3.19 9.54 0.04
C ALA A 113 -3.83 9.04 1.33
N LYS A 114 -3.04 8.92 2.41
CA LYS A 114 -3.57 8.53 3.72
C LYS A 114 -4.58 9.54 4.24
N GLN A 115 -4.24 10.83 4.20
CA GLN A 115 -5.13 11.88 4.69
C GLN A 115 -6.47 11.87 3.96
N GLU A 116 -6.43 11.76 2.63
CA GLU A 116 -7.64 11.74 1.81
C GLU A 116 -8.46 10.47 2.04
N ASP A 117 -7.80 9.32 2.12
CA ASP A 117 -8.48 8.06 2.34
C ASP A 117 -9.15 8.01 3.71
N VAL A 118 -8.45 8.43 4.76
CA VAL A 118 -8.99 8.42 6.12
C VAL A 118 -10.16 9.41 6.23
N ALA A 119 -10.02 10.61 5.66
CA ALA A 119 -11.08 11.61 5.69
C ALA A 119 -12.34 11.10 4.96
N ARG A 120 -12.14 10.44 3.82
CA ARG A 120 -13.24 9.87 3.06
C ARG A 120 -13.96 8.76 3.82
N SER A 121 -13.21 7.90 4.51
CA SER A 121 -13.78 6.83 5.33
C SER A 121 -14.56 7.38 6.51
N GLN A 122 -14.07 8.43 7.16
CA GLN A 122 -14.75 9.08 8.27
C GLN A 122 -16.06 9.73 7.82
N ASN A 123 -16.03 10.41 6.67
CA ASN A 123 -17.23 11.04 6.12
C ASN A 123 -18.32 10.00 5.81
N ARG A 124 -17.93 8.83 5.33
CA ARG A 124 -18.87 7.74 5.07
C ARG A 124 -19.53 7.22 6.35
N ARG A 125 -18.81 7.24 7.48
CA ARG A 125 -19.35 6.78 8.76
C ARG A 125 -20.35 7.77 9.35
N GLU A 126 -20.16 9.04 9.07
CA GLU A 126 -21.01 10.11 9.62
C GLU A 126 -22.29 10.33 8.81
N SER A 127 -22.33 9.81 7.60
CA SER A 127 -23.51 9.98 6.74
C SER A 127 -24.55 8.82 6.87
#